data_76a8f78726164d3f9547bb035580f2a6
#
_entry.id   76a8f78726164d3f9547bb035580f2a6
#
_cell.length_a   1.000
_cell.length_b   1.000
_cell.length_c   1.000
_cell.angle_alpha   90.00
_cell.angle_beta   90.00
_cell.angle_gamma   90.00
#
_symmetry.space_group_name_H-M   'P 1'
#
loop_
_entity.id
_entity.type
_entity.pdbx_description
1 polymer ?
#
loop_
_entity_poly.entity_id
_entity_poly.type
_entity_poly.pdbx_seq_one_letter_code
_entity_poly.pdbx_strand_id
1 'polypeptide(L)'
;KMLERYEIPCFIDEKQTVLMNPFIEFLRACIDMLIENYSYESVFRFLRCGLLDLTEEEMDVLENYMLGMGIKSWKKWQKEWTLAYRGENPEEVVKIEALRVRLMELLEGFTLRMKVRKATVSERVRAFYEFIVSCRIQQKLKKSEQYFEAHGEVGKAKEYSQIYAIVMDLFDKMVQVLGEESVSLREFKELLEAGLSEAKVGIIPPSTDQVLVGDMERTRLKDIQV
;
A
#
# COMPACT_ATOMS: atom_id res chain seq x y z
N LYS A 1 -4.66 10.28 27.79
CA LYS A 1 -3.65 11.02 28.64
C LYS A 1 -4.14 11.29 30.06
N MET A 2 -5.40 11.73 30.30
CA MET A 2 -5.90 11.97 31.66
C MET A 2 -6.31 10.66 32.36
N LEU A 3 -7.05 9.79 31.69
CA LEU A 3 -7.46 8.48 32.18
C LEU A 3 -6.26 7.54 32.39
N GLU A 4 -5.29 7.53 31.50
CA GLU A 4 -4.02 6.81 31.64
C GLU A 4 -3.24 7.24 32.89
N ARG A 5 -3.25 8.54 33.21
CA ARG A 5 -2.57 9.07 34.41
C ARG A 5 -3.19 8.58 35.74
N TYR A 6 -4.46 8.20 35.70
CA TYR A 6 -5.18 7.65 36.85
C TYR A 6 -5.32 6.13 36.75
N GLU A 7 -4.62 5.48 35.83
CA GLU A 7 -4.67 4.02 35.62
C GLU A 7 -6.10 3.49 35.37
N ILE A 8 -6.96 4.34 34.82
CA ILE A 8 -8.34 3.95 34.50
C ILE A 8 -8.33 3.31 33.10
N PRO A 9 -8.66 2.02 32.98
CA PRO A 9 -8.80 1.37 31.70
C PRO A 9 -9.85 2.09 30.85
N CYS A 10 -9.44 2.64 29.72
CA CYS A 10 -10.34 3.35 28.84
C CYS A 10 -10.14 2.92 27.39
N PHE A 11 -11.23 2.84 26.68
CA PHE A 11 -11.25 2.68 25.23
C PHE A 11 -11.74 3.98 24.60
N ILE A 12 -10.91 4.57 23.76
CA ILE A 12 -11.28 5.76 23.00
C ILE A 12 -11.65 5.29 21.60
N ASP A 13 -12.94 5.43 21.24
CA ASP A 13 -13.44 5.12 19.89
C ASP A 13 -13.00 6.21 18.89
N GLU A 14 -11.69 6.33 18.69
CA GLU A 14 -11.11 7.13 17.62
C GLU A 14 -11.02 6.26 16.36
N LYS A 15 -11.80 6.64 15.33
CA LYS A 15 -11.60 6.04 14.01
C LYS A 15 -10.21 6.42 13.51
N GLN A 16 -9.28 5.50 13.62
CA GLN A 16 -7.97 5.69 13.00
C GLN A 16 -8.12 5.71 11.48
N THR A 17 -7.58 6.74 10.86
CA THR A 17 -7.53 6.81 9.41
C THR A 17 -6.56 5.75 8.92
N VAL A 18 -6.98 4.94 7.97
CA VAL A 18 -6.12 3.93 7.32
C VAL A 18 -5.01 4.53 6.47
N LEU A 19 -5.00 5.86 6.33
CA LEU A 19 -4.16 6.60 5.37
C LEU A 19 -2.65 6.45 5.61
N MET A 20 -2.24 6.08 6.83
CA MET A 20 -0.82 5.87 7.19
C MET A 20 -0.39 4.41 7.05
N ASN A 21 -1.29 3.50 6.67
CA ASN A 21 -0.96 2.10 6.50
C ASN A 21 -0.05 1.89 5.28
N PRO A 22 1.02 1.08 5.39
CA PRO A 22 1.92 0.78 4.26
C PRO A 22 1.23 0.24 3.02
N PHE A 23 0.11 -0.47 3.17
CA PHE A 23 -0.65 -0.96 2.02
C PHE A 23 -1.36 0.17 1.27
N ILE A 24 -1.90 1.15 1.98
CA ILE A 24 -2.49 2.35 1.35
C ILE A 24 -1.40 3.15 0.64
N GLU A 25 -0.25 3.33 1.29
CA GLU A 25 0.90 4.00 0.67
C GLU A 25 1.40 3.24 -0.58
N PHE A 26 1.41 1.92 -0.54
CA PHE A 26 1.74 1.08 -1.70
C PHE A 26 0.81 1.34 -2.89
N LEU A 27 -0.51 1.42 -2.66
CA LEU A 27 -1.48 1.71 -3.73
C LEU A 27 -1.22 3.09 -4.35
N ARG A 28 -0.99 4.10 -3.52
CA ARG A 28 -0.66 5.45 -3.95
C ARG A 28 0.63 5.50 -4.75
N ALA A 29 1.68 4.90 -4.20
CA ALA A 29 2.99 4.86 -4.82
C ALA A 29 2.98 4.12 -6.16
N CYS A 30 2.18 3.05 -6.30
CA CYS A 30 1.96 2.37 -7.58
C CYS A 30 1.45 3.32 -8.67
N ILE A 31 0.41 4.10 -8.36
CA ILE A 31 -0.19 5.01 -9.34
C ILE A 31 0.77 6.17 -9.64
N ASP A 32 1.40 6.74 -8.61
CA ASP A 32 2.35 7.83 -8.78
C ASP A 32 3.53 7.42 -9.65
N MET A 33 4.08 6.22 -9.43
CA MET A 33 5.14 5.65 -10.27
C MET A 33 4.72 5.59 -11.75
N LEU A 34 3.49 5.22 -12.05
CA LEU A 34 2.98 5.18 -13.42
C LEU A 34 2.77 6.56 -14.03
N ILE A 35 2.21 7.51 -13.25
CA ILE A 35 1.97 8.91 -13.67
C ILE A 35 3.28 9.62 -13.92
N GLU A 36 4.26 9.45 -13.04
CA GLU A 36 5.58 10.06 -13.10
C GLU A 36 6.55 9.29 -14.01
N ASN A 37 6.02 8.32 -14.75
CA ASN A 37 6.75 7.52 -15.73
C ASN A 37 8.03 6.88 -15.16
N TYR A 38 7.96 6.32 -13.96
CA TYR A 38 9.08 5.66 -13.29
C TYR A 38 10.21 6.65 -12.96
N SER A 39 9.88 7.83 -12.43
CA SER A 39 10.88 8.72 -11.84
C SER A 39 11.60 8.00 -10.71
N TYR A 40 12.83 8.44 -10.42
CA TYR A 40 13.62 7.87 -9.34
C TYR A 40 12.82 7.92 -8.00
N GLU A 41 12.29 9.07 -7.67
CA GLU A 41 11.56 9.31 -6.43
C GLU A 41 10.33 8.43 -6.30
N SER A 42 9.54 8.30 -7.38
CA SER A 42 8.31 7.51 -7.38
C SER A 42 8.58 6.01 -7.28
N VAL A 43 9.63 5.51 -7.96
CA VAL A 43 10.03 4.11 -7.86
C VAL A 43 10.46 3.77 -6.43
N PHE A 44 11.34 4.58 -5.82
CA PHE A 44 11.81 4.27 -4.47
C PHE A 44 10.75 4.45 -3.39
N ARG A 45 9.83 5.39 -3.58
CA ARG A 45 8.64 5.48 -2.72
C ARG A 45 7.82 4.18 -2.77
N PHE A 46 7.63 3.62 -3.96
CA PHE A 46 6.94 2.35 -4.15
C PHE A 46 7.72 1.17 -3.53
N LEU A 47 9.01 1.05 -3.79
CA LEU A 47 9.84 -0.05 -3.28
C LEU A 47 9.93 -0.03 -1.74
N ARG A 48 10.04 1.17 -1.14
CA ARG A 48 10.18 1.36 0.31
C ARG A 48 8.89 1.15 1.12
N CYS A 49 7.76 0.85 0.49
CA CYS A 49 6.55 0.45 1.21
C CYS A 49 6.70 -0.89 1.96
N GLY A 50 7.78 -1.65 1.72
CA GLY A 50 8.07 -2.91 2.42
C GLY A 50 7.13 -4.07 2.07
N LEU A 51 6.37 -3.95 0.97
CA LEU A 51 5.40 -4.95 0.53
C LEU A 51 5.87 -5.77 -0.68
N LEU A 52 7.11 -5.59 -1.11
CA LEU A 52 7.75 -6.43 -2.12
C LEU A 52 8.76 -7.39 -1.47
N ASP A 53 9.11 -8.47 -2.19
CA ASP A 53 10.11 -9.41 -1.73
C ASP A 53 11.51 -8.91 -2.13
N LEU A 54 11.93 -7.81 -1.49
CA LEU A 54 13.24 -7.17 -1.64
C LEU A 54 13.89 -7.01 -0.26
N THR A 55 15.17 -7.30 -0.16
CA THR A 55 15.96 -6.99 1.03
C THR A 55 16.41 -5.52 1.03
N GLU A 56 16.79 -5.00 2.18
CA GLU A 56 17.37 -3.65 2.28
C GLU A 56 18.63 -3.52 1.42
N GLU A 57 19.50 -4.55 1.43
CA GLU A 57 20.71 -4.58 0.63
C GLU A 57 20.41 -4.56 -0.88
N GLU A 58 19.40 -5.31 -1.34
CA GLU A 58 18.95 -5.27 -2.73
C GLU A 58 18.41 -3.89 -3.12
N MET A 59 17.69 -3.23 -2.21
CA MET A 59 17.19 -1.86 -2.43
C MET A 59 18.33 -0.86 -2.54
N ASP A 60 19.31 -0.92 -1.66
CA ASP A 60 20.46 -0.01 -1.64
C ASP A 60 21.30 -0.15 -2.92
N VAL A 61 21.57 -1.38 -3.34
CA VAL A 61 22.31 -1.67 -4.57
C VAL A 61 21.55 -1.14 -5.80
N LEU A 62 20.25 -1.39 -5.87
CA LEU A 62 19.40 -0.91 -6.94
C LEU A 62 19.36 0.63 -6.99
N GLU A 63 19.24 1.28 -5.81
CA GLU A 63 19.20 2.74 -5.67
C GLU A 63 20.49 3.38 -6.17
N ASN A 64 21.63 2.89 -5.71
CA ASN A 64 22.95 3.39 -6.13
C ASN A 64 23.16 3.26 -7.64
N TYR A 65 22.81 2.12 -8.21
CA TYR A 65 22.90 1.90 -9.65
C TYR A 65 21.98 2.85 -10.43
N MET A 66 20.72 2.96 -10.04
CA MET A 66 19.77 3.85 -10.72
C MET A 66 20.20 5.31 -10.69
N LEU A 67 20.75 5.78 -9.57
CA LEU A 67 21.31 7.13 -9.43
C LEU A 67 22.52 7.31 -10.35
N GLY A 68 23.48 6.38 -10.27
CA GLY A 68 24.71 6.44 -11.05
C GLY A 68 24.47 6.40 -12.57
N MET A 69 23.54 5.57 -13.01
CA MET A 69 23.20 5.39 -14.44
C MET A 69 22.08 6.32 -14.93
N GLY A 70 21.50 7.12 -14.03
CA GLY A 70 20.40 8.03 -14.34
C GLY A 70 19.16 7.30 -14.86
N ILE A 71 18.78 6.17 -14.24
CA ILE A 71 17.58 5.41 -14.59
C ILE A 71 16.36 6.12 -13.99
N LYS A 72 15.57 6.79 -14.83
CA LYS A 72 14.41 7.59 -14.40
C LYS A 72 13.29 7.60 -15.43
N SER A 73 13.02 6.49 -16.09
CA SER A 73 11.88 6.38 -17.00
C SER A 73 11.56 4.92 -17.31
N TRP A 74 10.30 4.64 -17.60
CA TRP A 74 9.87 3.31 -18.05
C TRP A 74 10.69 2.75 -19.20
N LYS A 75 11.03 3.60 -20.19
CA LYS A 75 11.86 3.20 -21.33
C LYS A 75 13.26 2.72 -20.94
N LYS A 76 13.82 3.26 -19.85
CA LYS A 76 15.11 2.80 -19.31
C LYS A 76 14.98 1.50 -18.54
N TRP A 77 13.87 1.30 -17.85
CA TRP A 77 13.55 0.04 -17.16
C TRP A 77 13.38 -1.14 -18.15
N GLN A 78 12.84 -0.90 -19.34
CA GLN A 78 12.67 -1.92 -20.39
C GLN A 78 13.97 -2.35 -21.06
N LYS A 79 15.05 -1.61 -20.88
CA LYS A 79 16.36 -1.95 -21.45
C LYS A 79 17.15 -2.80 -20.47
N GLU A 80 17.96 -3.69 -21.00
CA GLU A 80 18.94 -4.45 -20.24
C GLU A 80 20.00 -3.51 -19.63
N TRP A 81 20.36 -3.75 -18.38
CA TRP A 81 21.36 -2.96 -17.64
C TRP A 81 22.70 -3.70 -17.65
N THR A 82 23.56 -3.35 -18.59
CA THR A 82 24.83 -4.04 -18.85
C THR A 82 26.06 -3.22 -18.49
N LEU A 83 25.88 -1.93 -18.20
CA LEU A 83 26.99 -1.02 -17.95
C LEU A 83 27.33 -0.98 -16.46
N ALA A 84 28.60 -1.16 -16.12
CA ALA A 84 29.11 -0.93 -14.77
C ALA A 84 29.20 0.57 -14.49
N TYR A 85 28.71 1.00 -13.32
CA TYR A 85 29.00 2.32 -12.78
C TYR A 85 30.42 2.33 -12.20
N ARG A 86 31.05 3.49 -12.06
CA ARG A 86 32.46 3.68 -11.66
C ARG A 86 32.92 2.74 -10.54
N GLY A 87 33.71 1.74 -10.88
CA GLY A 87 34.33 0.83 -9.91
C GLY A 87 33.48 -0.39 -9.49
N GLU A 88 32.29 -0.56 -10.05
CA GLU A 88 31.49 -1.76 -9.82
C GLU A 88 32.13 -3.01 -10.46
N ASN A 89 32.07 -4.11 -9.74
CA ASN A 89 32.47 -5.41 -10.24
C ASN A 89 31.43 -5.88 -11.28
N PRO A 90 31.83 -6.46 -12.43
CA PRO A 90 30.92 -7.07 -13.39
C PRO A 90 29.91 -8.05 -12.78
N GLU A 91 30.28 -8.76 -11.72
CA GLU A 91 29.37 -9.66 -11.00
C GLU A 91 28.22 -8.92 -10.30
N GLU A 92 28.44 -7.69 -9.85
CA GLU A 92 27.40 -6.85 -9.22
C GLU A 92 26.40 -6.39 -10.28
N VAL A 93 26.84 -6.04 -11.47
CA VAL A 93 25.96 -5.67 -12.58
C VAL A 93 25.02 -6.82 -12.96
N VAL A 94 25.52 -8.06 -12.96
CA VAL A 94 24.69 -9.25 -13.21
C VAL A 94 23.61 -9.41 -12.12
N LYS A 95 23.94 -9.17 -10.86
CA LYS A 95 22.96 -9.22 -9.76
C LYS A 95 21.91 -8.12 -9.90
N ILE A 96 22.34 -6.91 -10.24
CA ILE A 96 21.43 -5.76 -10.45
C ILE A 96 20.48 -6.01 -11.62
N GLU A 97 21.01 -6.56 -12.73
CA GLU A 97 20.15 -6.94 -13.86
C GLU A 97 19.15 -8.03 -13.50
N ALA A 98 19.54 -9.02 -12.71
CA ALA A 98 18.61 -10.03 -12.20
C ALA A 98 17.50 -9.42 -11.32
N LEU A 99 17.83 -8.42 -10.48
CA LEU A 99 16.85 -7.66 -9.71
C LEU A 99 15.89 -6.88 -10.61
N ARG A 100 16.43 -6.20 -11.63
CA ARG A 100 15.61 -5.51 -12.62
C ARG A 100 14.65 -6.45 -13.32
N VAL A 101 15.12 -7.59 -13.80
CA VAL A 101 14.30 -8.60 -14.50
C VAL A 101 13.18 -9.07 -13.58
N ARG A 102 13.48 -9.43 -12.34
CA ARG A 102 12.48 -9.85 -11.33
C ARG A 102 11.41 -8.77 -11.10
N LEU A 103 11.80 -7.51 -11.01
CA LEU A 103 10.87 -6.39 -10.87
C LEU A 103 10.06 -6.14 -12.14
N MET A 104 10.68 -6.27 -13.31
CA MET A 104 10.00 -6.11 -14.60
C MET A 104 8.95 -7.19 -14.83
N GLU A 105 9.23 -8.45 -14.49
CA GLU A 105 8.25 -9.54 -14.56
C GLU A 105 6.99 -9.23 -13.73
N LEU A 106 7.18 -8.58 -12.58
CA LEU A 106 6.09 -8.16 -11.70
C LEU A 106 5.32 -6.93 -12.24
N LEU A 107 6.05 -5.94 -12.76
CA LEU A 107 5.52 -4.61 -13.06
C LEU A 107 4.99 -4.45 -14.49
N GLU A 108 5.52 -5.21 -15.48
CA GLU A 108 5.23 -4.96 -16.88
C GLU A 108 3.76 -5.15 -17.22
N GLY A 109 3.17 -6.29 -16.85
CA GLY A 109 1.77 -6.58 -17.11
C GLY A 109 0.82 -5.57 -16.44
N PHE A 110 1.12 -5.17 -15.21
CA PHE A 110 0.39 -4.12 -14.50
C PHE A 110 0.51 -2.77 -15.21
N THR A 111 1.73 -2.37 -15.56
CA THR A 111 2.00 -1.10 -16.23
C THR A 111 1.27 -0.98 -17.56
N LEU A 112 1.35 -2.01 -18.39
CA LEU A 112 0.72 -2.02 -19.71
C LEU A 112 -0.81 -1.85 -19.59
N ARG A 113 -1.45 -2.57 -18.68
CA ARG A 113 -2.91 -2.46 -18.46
C ARG A 113 -3.32 -1.12 -17.87
N MET A 114 -2.57 -0.62 -16.89
CA MET A 114 -2.88 0.67 -16.27
C MET A 114 -2.66 1.87 -17.20
N LYS A 115 -1.74 1.77 -18.17
CA LYS A 115 -1.44 2.84 -19.15
C LYS A 115 -2.37 2.84 -20.36
N VAL A 116 -3.35 1.95 -20.46
CA VAL A 116 -4.37 1.99 -21.51
C VAL A 116 -5.13 3.32 -21.45
N ARG A 117 -5.14 4.07 -22.55
CA ARG A 117 -5.61 5.46 -22.56
C ARG A 117 -7.11 5.63 -22.23
N LYS A 118 -7.95 4.67 -22.62
CA LYS A 118 -9.39 4.69 -22.43
C LYS A 118 -9.87 3.49 -21.60
N ALA A 119 -9.07 3.06 -20.64
CA ALA A 119 -9.48 1.98 -19.76
C ALA A 119 -10.63 2.43 -18.85
N THR A 120 -11.58 1.54 -18.64
CA THR A 120 -12.68 1.75 -17.70
C THR A 120 -12.20 1.62 -16.26
N VAL A 121 -13.00 2.10 -15.30
CA VAL A 121 -12.73 1.90 -13.87
C VAL A 121 -12.63 0.42 -13.54
N SER A 122 -13.53 -0.42 -14.08
CA SER A 122 -13.48 -1.88 -13.92
C SER A 122 -12.17 -2.50 -14.40
N GLU A 123 -11.66 -2.09 -15.55
CA GLU A 123 -10.41 -2.60 -16.11
C GLU A 123 -9.20 -2.19 -15.23
N ARG A 124 -9.18 -0.95 -14.75
CA ARG A 124 -8.11 -0.47 -13.85
C ARG A 124 -8.15 -1.16 -12.50
N VAL A 125 -9.33 -1.28 -11.89
CA VAL A 125 -9.51 -2.01 -10.62
C VAL A 125 -9.07 -3.46 -10.77
N ARG A 126 -9.45 -4.13 -11.86
CA ARG A 126 -9.01 -5.50 -12.13
C ARG A 126 -7.48 -5.60 -12.26
N ALA A 127 -6.86 -4.67 -12.99
CA ALA A 127 -5.40 -4.63 -13.12
C ALA A 127 -4.71 -4.44 -11.75
N PHE A 128 -5.27 -3.59 -10.90
CA PHE A 128 -4.77 -3.39 -9.53
C PHE A 128 -4.94 -4.63 -8.66
N TYR A 129 -6.13 -5.23 -8.68
CA TYR A 129 -6.40 -6.44 -7.92
C TYR A 129 -5.43 -7.58 -8.28
N GLU A 130 -5.24 -7.84 -9.58
CA GLU A 130 -4.34 -8.88 -10.04
C GLU A 130 -2.88 -8.59 -9.65
N PHE A 131 -2.48 -7.31 -9.65
CA PHE A 131 -1.17 -6.90 -9.18
C PHE A 131 -0.99 -7.12 -7.66
N ILE A 132 -1.98 -6.75 -6.85
CA ILE A 132 -2.01 -7.00 -5.39
C ILE A 132 -1.87 -8.50 -5.10
N VAL A 133 -2.57 -9.34 -5.86
CA VAL A 133 -2.50 -10.81 -5.73
C VAL A 133 -1.11 -11.32 -6.13
N SER A 134 -0.54 -10.84 -7.24
CA SER A 134 0.81 -11.25 -7.69
C SER A 134 1.90 -10.87 -6.68
N CYS A 135 1.77 -9.72 -6.00
CA CYS A 135 2.64 -9.28 -4.91
C CYS A 135 2.40 -10.04 -3.59
N ARG A 136 1.40 -10.92 -3.50
CA ARG A 136 1.02 -11.66 -2.28
C ARG A 136 0.73 -10.74 -1.10
N ILE A 137 0.12 -9.58 -1.35
CA ILE A 137 -0.09 -8.54 -0.34
C ILE A 137 -0.90 -9.06 0.85
N GLN A 138 -1.99 -9.81 0.61
CA GLN A 138 -2.82 -10.37 1.69
C GLN A 138 -2.01 -11.23 2.67
N GLN A 139 -1.09 -12.05 2.15
CA GLN A 139 -0.24 -12.91 2.99
C GLN A 139 0.76 -12.09 3.82
N LYS A 140 1.30 -10.99 3.24
CA LYS A 140 2.24 -10.10 3.92
C LYS A 140 1.54 -9.31 5.03
N LEU A 141 0.33 -8.80 4.76
CA LEU A 141 -0.49 -8.14 5.78
C LEU A 141 -0.84 -9.10 6.93
N LYS A 142 -1.16 -10.36 6.62
CA LYS A 142 -1.42 -11.38 7.64
C LYS A 142 -0.20 -11.68 8.51
N LYS A 143 1.00 -11.71 7.94
CA LYS A 143 2.25 -11.83 8.71
C LYS A 143 2.46 -10.63 9.63
N SER A 144 2.19 -9.40 9.15
CA SER A 144 2.29 -8.18 9.96
C SER A 144 1.27 -8.19 11.10
N GLU A 145 0.04 -8.61 10.85
CA GLU A 145 -0.99 -8.79 11.88
C GLU A 145 -0.48 -9.72 13.00
N GLN A 146 0.02 -10.92 12.64
CA GLN A 146 0.55 -11.88 13.60
C GLN A 146 1.76 -11.34 14.38
N TYR A 147 2.62 -10.59 13.70
CA TYR A 147 3.76 -9.93 14.36
C TYR A 147 3.29 -8.94 15.44
N PHE A 148 2.34 -8.06 15.10
CA PHE A 148 1.81 -7.08 16.07
C PHE A 148 1.01 -7.72 17.20
N GLU A 149 0.27 -8.80 16.94
CA GLU A 149 -0.39 -9.60 17.97
C GLU A 149 0.62 -10.18 18.98
N ALA A 150 1.70 -10.77 18.48
CA ALA A 150 2.75 -11.37 19.31
C ALA A 150 3.49 -10.33 20.18
N HIS A 151 3.52 -9.06 19.74
CA HIS A 151 4.16 -7.96 20.49
C HIS A 151 3.17 -7.14 21.33
N GLY A 152 1.91 -7.56 21.43
CA GLY A 152 0.89 -6.88 22.24
C GLY A 152 0.35 -5.58 21.64
N GLU A 153 0.66 -5.27 20.38
CA GLU A 153 0.19 -4.08 19.67
C GLU A 153 -1.19 -4.32 19.04
N VAL A 154 -2.20 -4.60 19.88
CA VAL A 154 -3.54 -5.03 19.47
C VAL A 154 -4.21 -4.07 18.48
N GLY A 155 -4.02 -2.76 18.63
CA GLY A 155 -4.58 -1.75 17.72
C GLY A 155 -4.04 -1.89 16.29
N LYS A 156 -2.71 -2.07 16.14
CA LYS A 156 -2.08 -2.30 14.85
C LYS A 156 -2.46 -3.65 14.26
N ALA A 157 -2.43 -4.72 15.06
CA ALA A 157 -2.84 -6.03 14.60
C ALA A 157 -4.23 -5.97 13.97
N LYS A 158 -5.16 -5.29 14.61
CA LYS A 158 -6.53 -5.12 14.12
C LYS A 158 -6.61 -4.27 12.85
N GLU A 159 -5.82 -3.22 12.74
CA GLU A 159 -5.70 -2.45 11.51
C GLU A 159 -5.27 -3.35 10.34
N TYR A 160 -4.20 -4.14 10.53
CA TYR A 160 -3.69 -5.04 9.51
C TYR A 160 -4.66 -6.17 9.14
N SER A 161 -5.49 -6.63 10.08
CA SER A 161 -6.53 -7.64 9.81
C SER A 161 -7.66 -7.12 8.92
N GLN A 162 -7.96 -5.83 8.97
CA GLN A 162 -9.11 -5.22 8.28
C GLN A 162 -8.74 -4.52 6.98
N ILE A 163 -7.51 -3.99 6.86
CA ILE A 163 -7.12 -3.09 5.77
C ILE A 163 -7.30 -3.70 4.38
N TYR A 164 -7.03 -5.01 4.23
CA TYR A 164 -7.21 -5.68 2.95
C TYR A 164 -8.68 -5.71 2.52
N ALA A 165 -9.58 -6.08 3.44
CA ALA A 165 -11.02 -6.11 3.17
C ALA A 165 -11.57 -4.71 2.88
N ILE A 166 -11.09 -3.68 3.57
CA ILE A 166 -11.47 -2.28 3.33
C ILE A 166 -11.11 -1.84 1.91
N VAL A 167 -9.92 -2.18 1.43
CA VAL A 167 -9.49 -1.86 0.07
C VAL A 167 -10.30 -2.63 -0.97
N MET A 168 -10.58 -3.91 -0.73
CA MET A 168 -11.42 -4.72 -1.64
C MET A 168 -12.85 -4.18 -1.71
N ASP A 169 -13.46 -3.83 -0.57
CA ASP A 169 -14.78 -3.19 -0.52
C ASP A 169 -14.81 -1.83 -1.25
N LEU A 170 -13.74 -1.04 -1.14
CA LEU A 170 -13.60 0.19 -1.93
C LEU A 170 -13.56 -0.11 -3.43
N PHE A 171 -12.77 -1.08 -3.86
CA PHE A 171 -12.68 -1.47 -5.27
C PHE A 171 -14.03 -1.96 -5.81
N ASP A 172 -14.76 -2.77 -5.04
CA ASP A 172 -16.10 -3.23 -5.41
C ASP A 172 -17.08 -2.05 -5.58
N LYS A 173 -17.04 -1.08 -4.67
CA LYS A 173 -17.84 0.15 -4.75
C LYS A 173 -17.48 1.00 -5.97
N MET A 174 -16.18 1.16 -6.26
CA MET A 174 -15.74 1.89 -7.47
C MET A 174 -16.27 1.23 -8.73
N VAL A 175 -16.21 -0.09 -8.82
CA VAL A 175 -16.74 -0.86 -9.96
C VAL A 175 -18.27 -0.77 -10.04
N GLN A 176 -18.96 -0.88 -8.91
CA GLN A 176 -20.43 -0.82 -8.88
C GLN A 176 -20.98 0.54 -9.33
N VAL A 177 -20.30 1.63 -8.97
CA VAL A 177 -20.79 3.00 -9.22
C VAL A 177 -20.31 3.54 -10.57
N LEU A 178 -19.04 3.29 -10.92
CA LEU A 178 -18.35 3.91 -12.06
C LEU A 178 -17.70 2.89 -13.00
N GLY A 179 -18.02 1.60 -12.88
CA GLY A 179 -17.29 0.53 -13.54
C GLY A 179 -17.14 0.68 -15.05
N GLU A 180 -18.16 1.16 -15.73
CA GLU A 180 -18.19 1.35 -17.19
C GLU A 180 -17.59 2.70 -17.65
N GLU A 181 -17.32 3.62 -16.70
CA GLU A 181 -16.75 4.93 -17.02
C GLU A 181 -15.28 4.81 -17.41
N SER A 182 -14.93 5.39 -18.54
CA SER A 182 -13.54 5.49 -19.01
C SER A 182 -12.86 6.68 -18.36
N VAL A 183 -11.83 6.43 -17.57
CA VAL A 183 -11.09 7.46 -16.83
C VAL A 183 -9.62 7.46 -17.19
N SER A 184 -8.97 8.62 -17.13
CA SER A 184 -7.52 8.72 -17.19
C SER A 184 -6.88 8.14 -15.92
N LEU A 185 -5.58 7.90 -15.95
CA LEU A 185 -4.86 7.41 -14.77
C LEU A 185 -4.88 8.44 -13.61
N ARG A 186 -4.92 9.74 -13.91
CA ARG A 186 -5.02 10.80 -12.90
C ARG A 186 -6.40 10.84 -12.26
N GLU A 187 -7.47 10.80 -13.06
CA GLU A 187 -8.83 10.70 -12.55
C GLU A 187 -9.03 9.43 -11.71
N PHE A 188 -8.47 8.29 -12.14
CA PHE A 188 -8.48 7.06 -11.33
C PHE A 188 -7.78 7.25 -9.98
N LYS A 189 -6.64 7.96 -9.94
CA LYS A 189 -5.97 8.32 -8.69
C LYS A 189 -6.87 9.15 -7.79
N GLU A 190 -7.53 10.17 -8.33
CA GLU A 190 -8.44 11.05 -7.57
C GLU A 190 -9.61 10.27 -6.99
N LEU A 191 -10.20 9.35 -7.76
CA LEU A 191 -11.26 8.45 -7.29
C LEU A 191 -10.77 7.54 -6.15
N LEU A 192 -9.58 6.96 -6.30
CA LEU A 192 -8.99 6.12 -5.27
C LEU A 192 -8.72 6.91 -3.99
N GLU A 193 -8.13 8.12 -4.09
CA GLU A 193 -7.85 8.98 -2.93
C GLU A 193 -9.14 9.41 -2.22
N ALA A 194 -10.17 9.78 -2.96
CA ALA A 194 -11.48 10.11 -2.38
C ALA A 194 -12.07 8.93 -1.60
N GLY A 195 -12.03 7.73 -2.19
CA GLY A 195 -12.50 6.53 -1.50
C GLY A 195 -11.68 6.13 -0.28
N LEU A 196 -10.36 6.24 -0.35
CA LEU A 196 -9.45 5.95 0.76
C LEU A 196 -9.62 6.95 1.92
N SER A 197 -9.91 8.23 1.64
CA SER A 197 -10.13 9.24 2.67
C SER A 197 -11.39 8.97 3.51
N GLU A 198 -12.39 8.33 2.92
CA GLU A 198 -13.62 7.91 3.61
C GLU A 198 -13.47 6.55 4.33
N ALA A 199 -12.43 5.79 3.99
CA ALA A 199 -12.17 4.48 4.59
C ALA A 199 -11.71 4.60 6.05
N LYS A 200 -12.36 3.86 6.95
CA LYS A 200 -12.11 3.92 8.40
C LYS A 200 -12.04 2.51 8.98
N VAL A 201 -11.07 2.28 9.86
CA VAL A 201 -10.98 1.04 10.64
C VAL A 201 -11.88 1.17 11.87
N GLY A 202 -12.81 0.24 12.02
CA GLY A 202 -13.59 0.11 13.26
C GLY A 202 -12.75 -0.60 14.31
N ILE A 203 -12.43 0.11 15.42
CA ILE A 203 -11.81 -0.51 16.59
C ILE A 203 -12.93 -0.97 17.51
N ILE A 204 -12.99 -2.27 17.84
CA ILE A 204 -13.91 -2.80 18.87
C ILE A 204 -13.17 -2.79 20.21
N PRO A 205 -13.79 -2.41 21.33
CA PRO A 205 -13.15 -2.44 22.64
C PRO A 205 -12.59 -3.84 22.94
N PRO A 206 -11.34 -3.96 23.41
CA PRO A 206 -10.73 -5.25 23.67
C PRO A 206 -11.25 -5.94 24.95
N SER A 207 -11.94 -5.23 25.85
CA SER A 207 -12.48 -5.82 27.08
C SER A 207 -13.80 -5.16 27.51
N THR A 208 -14.57 -5.87 28.36
CA THR A 208 -15.86 -5.42 28.91
C THR A 208 -15.70 -4.47 30.10
N ASP A 209 -14.51 -4.32 30.66
CA ASP A 209 -14.26 -3.59 31.91
C ASP A 209 -13.42 -2.33 31.65
N GLN A 210 -13.91 -1.47 30.76
CA GLN A 210 -13.22 -0.24 30.32
C GLN A 210 -14.21 0.92 30.20
N VAL A 211 -13.76 2.13 30.50
CA VAL A 211 -14.51 3.35 30.19
C VAL A 211 -14.50 3.58 28.69
N LEU A 212 -15.68 3.58 28.08
CA LEU A 212 -15.86 3.88 26.66
C LEU A 212 -15.95 5.38 26.46
N VAL A 213 -14.98 5.95 25.75
CA VAL A 213 -14.99 7.35 25.30
C VAL A 213 -15.26 7.34 23.81
N GLY A 214 -16.46 7.72 23.39
CA GLY A 214 -16.88 7.71 22.00
C GLY A 214 -17.55 9.01 21.55
N ASP A 215 -17.78 9.14 20.25
CA ASP A 215 -18.49 10.25 19.64
C ASP A 215 -20.00 10.11 19.88
N MET A 216 -20.67 11.19 20.35
CA MET A 216 -22.09 11.19 20.68
C MET A 216 -23.02 10.79 19.52
N GLU A 217 -22.61 11.03 18.28
CA GLU A 217 -23.44 10.71 17.12
C GLU A 217 -23.36 9.23 16.72
N ARG A 218 -22.36 8.49 17.18
CA ARG A 218 -22.05 7.14 16.69
C ARG A 218 -22.08 6.04 17.73
N THR A 219 -21.87 6.39 18.99
CA THR A 219 -21.82 5.40 20.07
C THR A 219 -23.23 5.02 20.48
N ARG A 220 -23.78 3.96 19.88
CA ARG A 220 -25.03 3.34 20.34
C ARG A 220 -24.70 2.47 21.55
N LEU A 221 -24.83 3.04 22.73
CA LEU A 221 -24.72 2.31 23.97
C LEU A 221 -25.99 1.48 24.15
N LYS A 222 -25.90 0.16 24.04
CA LYS A 222 -26.94 -0.78 24.47
C LYS A 222 -26.56 -1.24 25.87
N ASP A 223 -27.51 -1.15 26.79
CA ASP A 223 -27.43 -1.67 28.16
C ASP A 223 -26.32 -1.05 29.03
N ILE A 224 -26.43 0.28 29.29
CA ILE A 224 -25.63 0.92 30.35
C ILE A 224 -26.35 0.65 31.70
N GLN A 225 -25.67 -0.08 32.58
CA GLN A 225 -25.99 -0.05 34.00
C GLN A 225 -25.36 1.22 34.60
N VAL A 226 -26.19 2.08 35.15
CA VAL A 226 -25.80 3.27 35.94
C VAL A 226 -25.57 2.84 37.38
#